data_5a848edc73189c70872f1ec4f5740cd5
#
_entry.id   5a848edc73189c70872f1ec4f5740cd5
#
_cell.length_a   1.000
_cell.length_b   1.000
_cell.length_c   1.000
_cell.angle_alpha   90.00
_cell.angle_beta   90.00
_cell.angle_gamma   90.00
#
_symmetry.space_group_name_H-M   'P 1'
#
loop_
_entity.id
_entity.type
_entity.pdbx_description
1 polymer ?
#
loop_
_entity_poly.entity_id
_entity_poly.type
_entity_poly.pdbx_seq_one_letter_code
_entity_poly.pdbx_strand_id
1 'polypeptide(L)'
;MELQYLHNKLLRIVEKIFSRSDVLTRFYIAVQERTVLEEFSQFDLGTNSRVLIMGCGSIPNTIISLARNKKWKIVGIDRDLAAVENARKIVREYGLKNVDIERADGMEVDLKGYNLIVVALGIEPKNRVLERISKDADSGTYILCRTAGAFSKIFGRENLKIDGLKTIKHYRRKDGTGSIIFVKK
;
A
#
# COMPACT_ATOMS: atom_id res chain seq x y z
N MET A 1 6.98 8.40 -18.76
CA MET A 1 7.30 7.00 -18.46
C MET A 1 8.66 6.84 -17.76
N GLU A 2 9.74 7.43 -18.25
CA GLU A 2 11.09 7.32 -17.66
C GLU A 2 11.24 7.92 -16.26
N LEU A 3 10.66 9.09 -15.99
CA LEU A 3 10.79 9.76 -14.68
C LEU A 3 10.09 9.00 -13.55
N GLN A 4 8.96 8.40 -13.84
CA GLN A 4 8.21 7.59 -12.86
C GLN A 4 8.94 6.28 -12.55
N TYR A 5 9.55 5.68 -13.57
CA TYR A 5 10.46 4.54 -13.41
C TYR A 5 11.68 4.92 -12.53
N LEU A 6 12.28 6.09 -12.77
CA LEU A 6 13.41 6.58 -12.00
C LEU A 6 13.04 6.85 -10.53
N HIS A 7 11.86 7.43 -10.28
CA HIS A 7 11.35 7.66 -8.93
C HIS A 7 11.13 6.34 -8.17
N ASN A 8 10.46 5.37 -8.81
CA ASN A 8 10.26 4.04 -8.24
C ASN A 8 11.58 3.31 -7.96
N LYS A 9 12.57 3.49 -8.85
CA LYS A 9 13.92 2.95 -8.65
C LYS A 9 14.63 3.62 -7.48
N LEU A 10 14.48 4.93 -7.31
CA LEU A 10 15.05 5.67 -6.18
C LEU A 10 14.42 5.23 -4.85
N LEU A 11 13.10 5.06 -4.79
CA LEU A 11 12.41 4.55 -3.60
C LEU A 11 12.93 3.17 -3.21
N ARG A 12 13.11 2.26 -4.17
CA ARG A 12 13.68 0.92 -3.92
C ARG A 12 15.13 0.99 -3.40
N ILE A 13 15.95 1.93 -3.90
CA ILE A 13 17.31 2.12 -3.42
C ILE A 13 17.31 2.62 -1.97
N VAL A 14 16.46 3.60 -1.66
CA VAL A 14 16.29 4.12 -0.30
C VAL A 14 15.84 3.00 0.64
N GLU A 15 14.78 2.25 0.28
CA GLU A 15 14.34 1.09 1.06
C GLU A 15 15.45 0.07 1.28
N LYS A 16 16.24 -0.22 0.24
CA LYS A 16 17.36 -1.17 0.33
C LYS A 16 18.49 -0.69 1.25
N ILE A 17 18.72 0.63 1.31
CA ILE A 17 19.72 1.21 2.23
C ILE A 17 19.20 1.12 3.67
N PHE A 18 17.96 1.53 3.91
CA PHE A 18 17.36 1.51 5.23
C PHE A 18 17.14 0.09 5.76
N SER A 19 16.85 -0.89 4.89
CA SER A 19 16.64 -2.29 5.28
C SER A 19 17.92 -3.01 5.75
N ARG A 20 19.09 -2.41 5.58
CA ARG A 20 20.37 -2.99 6.03
C ARG A 20 20.67 -2.77 7.52
N SER A 21 19.92 -1.90 8.19
CA SER A 21 20.10 -1.60 9.61
C SER A 21 18.76 -1.61 10.33
N ASP A 22 18.63 -2.45 11.34
CA ASP A 22 17.41 -2.57 12.14
C ASP A 22 17.05 -1.24 12.82
N VAL A 23 18.07 -0.44 13.20
CA VAL A 23 17.87 0.87 13.82
C VAL A 23 17.26 1.86 12.80
N LEU A 24 17.81 1.90 11.58
CA LEU A 24 17.30 2.77 10.51
C LEU A 24 15.90 2.34 10.07
N THR A 25 15.65 1.05 9.99
CA THR A 25 14.31 0.51 9.69
C THR A 25 13.28 0.96 10.74
N ARG A 26 13.59 0.81 12.02
CA ARG A 26 12.70 1.24 13.11
C ARG A 26 12.46 2.75 13.09
N PHE A 27 13.50 3.53 12.87
CA PHE A 27 13.39 4.98 12.75
C PHE A 27 12.49 5.37 11.57
N TYR A 28 12.68 4.77 10.37
CA TYR A 28 11.86 5.03 9.20
C TYR A 28 10.38 4.72 9.46
N ILE A 29 10.10 3.57 10.08
CA ILE A 29 8.72 3.18 10.43
C ILE A 29 8.11 4.18 11.41
N ALA A 30 8.84 4.58 12.45
CA ALA A 30 8.35 5.50 13.46
C ALA A 30 8.00 6.89 12.87
N VAL A 31 8.84 7.40 11.98
CA VAL A 31 8.60 8.69 11.29
C VAL A 31 7.35 8.63 10.40
N GLN A 32 7.13 7.51 9.74
CA GLN A 32 5.99 7.33 8.82
C GLN A 32 4.67 6.96 9.52
N GLU A 33 4.73 6.42 10.73
CA GLU A 33 3.56 5.86 11.44
C GLU A 33 2.40 6.86 11.54
N ARG A 34 2.69 8.09 11.95
CA ARG A 34 1.64 9.13 12.08
C ARG A 34 0.96 9.43 10.74
N THR A 35 1.74 9.57 9.66
CA THR A 35 1.22 9.84 8.32
C THR A 35 0.35 8.68 7.81
N VAL A 36 0.76 7.44 8.09
CA VAL A 36 -0.03 6.25 7.76
C VAL A 36 -1.33 6.24 8.56
N LEU A 37 -1.30 6.43 9.87
CA LEU A 37 -2.50 6.38 10.70
C LEU A 37 -3.49 7.49 10.34
N GLU A 38 -3.04 8.69 10.02
CA GLU A 38 -3.87 9.78 9.53
C GLU A 38 -4.52 9.47 8.17
N GLU A 39 -3.79 8.83 7.25
CA GLU A 39 -4.33 8.37 5.97
C GLU A 39 -5.42 7.31 6.16
N PHE A 40 -5.19 6.35 7.04
CA PHE A 40 -6.12 5.25 7.27
C PHE A 40 -7.26 5.57 8.26
N SER A 41 -7.23 6.73 8.92
CA SER A 41 -8.39 7.25 9.68
C SER A 41 -9.56 7.66 8.79
N GLN A 42 -9.35 7.70 7.46
CA GLN A 42 -10.41 7.99 6.50
C GLN A 42 -11.38 6.81 6.29
N PHE A 43 -11.05 5.63 6.83
CA PHE A 43 -11.88 4.43 6.71
C PHE A 43 -12.52 4.07 8.04
N ASP A 44 -13.84 3.95 8.04
CA ASP A 44 -14.60 3.38 9.15
C ASP A 44 -14.73 1.87 8.95
N LEU A 45 -13.67 1.15 9.35
CA LEU A 45 -13.60 -0.31 9.27
C LEU A 45 -13.66 -0.92 10.66
N GLY A 46 -14.53 -1.92 10.81
CA GLY A 46 -14.68 -2.67 12.04
C GLY A 46 -13.41 -3.45 12.44
N THR A 47 -13.42 -3.94 13.67
CA THR A 47 -12.40 -4.88 14.14
C THR A 47 -12.45 -6.16 13.29
N ASN A 48 -11.30 -6.81 13.09
CA ASN A 48 -11.16 -8.00 12.22
C ASN A 48 -11.38 -7.77 10.72
N SER A 49 -11.51 -6.52 10.26
CA SER A 49 -11.52 -6.24 8.82
C SER A 49 -10.28 -6.82 8.14
N ARG A 50 -10.48 -7.36 6.95
CA ARG A 50 -9.38 -7.89 6.12
C ARG A 50 -8.87 -6.82 5.18
N VAL A 51 -7.55 -6.62 5.18
CA VAL A 51 -6.87 -5.60 4.37
C VAL A 51 -5.81 -6.26 3.52
N LEU A 52 -5.85 -6.02 2.21
CA LEU A 52 -4.79 -6.41 1.28
C LEU A 52 -3.92 -5.19 0.95
N ILE A 53 -2.60 -5.34 1.05
CA ILE A 53 -1.64 -4.31 0.66
C ILE A 53 -0.78 -4.83 -0.47
N MET A 54 -1.01 -4.32 -1.68
CA MET A 54 -0.25 -4.64 -2.88
C MET A 54 1.00 -3.77 -2.97
N GLY A 55 2.17 -4.40 -3.07
CA GLY A 55 3.47 -3.73 -3.08
C GLY A 55 3.91 -3.35 -1.67
N CYS A 56 4.02 -4.33 -0.76
CA CYS A 56 4.39 -4.07 0.62
C CYS A 56 5.85 -3.61 0.78
N GLY A 57 6.70 -3.90 -0.21
CA GLY A 57 8.11 -3.54 -0.22
C GLY A 57 8.95 -4.27 0.82
N SER A 58 10.24 -3.96 0.85
CA SER A 58 11.20 -4.52 1.79
C SER A 58 10.98 -4.05 3.24
N ILE A 59 10.52 -2.81 3.42
CA ILE A 59 10.18 -2.25 4.73
C ILE A 59 8.67 -2.02 4.75
N PRO A 60 7.88 -2.94 5.32
CA PRO A 60 6.43 -2.89 5.27
C PRO A 60 5.86 -1.89 6.31
N ASN A 61 6.30 -0.62 6.25
CA ASN A 61 5.95 0.42 7.22
C ASN A 61 4.44 0.63 7.39
N THR A 62 3.68 0.59 6.29
CA THR A 62 2.22 0.69 6.34
C THR A 62 1.61 -0.48 7.11
N ILE A 63 2.07 -1.70 6.83
CA ILE A 63 1.58 -2.92 7.49
C ILE A 63 1.86 -2.86 8.99
N ILE A 64 3.10 -2.53 9.38
CA ILE A 64 3.50 -2.48 10.79
C ILE A 64 2.71 -1.40 11.54
N SER A 65 2.60 -0.20 10.95
CA SER A 65 1.84 0.89 11.56
C SER A 65 0.38 0.51 11.79
N LEU A 66 -0.26 -0.14 10.81
CA LEU A 66 -1.65 -0.57 10.92
C LEU A 66 -1.81 -1.73 11.90
N ALA A 67 -0.97 -2.76 11.81
CA ALA A 67 -1.09 -3.97 12.65
C ALA A 67 -0.89 -3.69 14.14
N ARG A 68 -0.07 -2.69 14.49
CA ARG A 68 0.12 -2.24 15.87
C ARG A 68 -1.03 -1.43 16.43
N ASN A 69 -1.76 -0.71 15.56
CA ASN A 69 -2.76 0.29 15.98
C ASN A 69 -4.20 -0.13 15.65
N LYS A 70 -4.39 -1.16 14.83
CA LYS A 70 -5.70 -1.67 14.41
C LYS A 70 -5.78 -3.18 14.63
N LYS A 71 -6.97 -3.66 14.97
CA LYS A 71 -7.24 -5.09 15.08
C LYS A 71 -7.65 -5.71 13.73
N TRP A 72 -7.02 -5.27 12.64
CA TRP A 72 -7.28 -5.77 11.29
C TRP A 72 -6.41 -6.98 11.00
N LYS A 73 -6.90 -7.85 10.11
CA LYS A 73 -6.10 -8.93 9.50
C LYS A 73 -5.50 -8.40 8.20
N ILE A 74 -4.18 -8.35 8.13
CA ILE A 74 -3.48 -7.68 7.04
C ILE A 74 -2.70 -8.71 6.24
N VAL A 75 -2.92 -8.73 4.93
CA VAL A 75 -2.12 -9.48 3.97
C VAL A 75 -1.30 -8.47 3.16
N GLY A 76 0.00 -8.60 3.20
CA GLY A 76 0.92 -7.83 2.36
C GLY A 76 1.45 -8.70 1.24
N ILE A 77 1.40 -8.21 0.01
CA ILE A 77 2.00 -8.93 -1.12
C ILE A 77 3.06 -8.09 -1.81
N ASP A 78 4.09 -8.76 -2.31
CA ASP A 78 5.05 -8.21 -3.25
C ASP A 78 5.51 -9.31 -4.22
N ARG A 79 5.86 -8.95 -5.45
CA ARG A 79 6.39 -9.90 -6.44
C ARG A 79 7.89 -10.15 -6.28
N ASP A 80 8.59 -9.22 -5.65
CA ASP A 80 10.02 -9.35 -5.36
C ASP A 80 10.25 -10.25 -4.13
N LEU A 81 10.83 -11.43 -4.36
CA LEU A 81 11.11 -12.40 -3.31
C LEU A 81 11.99 -11.81 -2.19
N ALA A 82 13.00 -11.03 -2.53
CA ALA A 82 13.90 -10.43 -1.54
C ALA A 82 13.17 -9.41 -0.66
N ALA A 83 12.24 -8.65 -1.25
CA ALA A 83 11.38 -7.74 -0.49
C ALA A 83 10.46 -8.51 0.48
N VAL A 84 9.85 -9.59 0.01
CA VAL A 84 8.98 -10.47 0.83
C VAL A 84 9.74 -11.08 2.00
N GLU A 85 10.94 -11.63 1.77
CA GLU A 85 11.75 -12.24 2.83
C GLU A 85 12.15 -11.22 3.90
N ASN A 86 12.57 -10.02 3.49
CA ASN A 86 12.91 -8.97 4.43
C ASN A 86 11.67 -8.46 5.18
N ALA A 87 10.55 -8.26 4.50
CA ALA A 87 9.29 -7.86 5.15
C ALA A 87 8.83 -8.89 6.19
N ARG A 88 8.91 -10.19 5.88
CA ARG A 88 8.62 -11.27 6.83
C ARG A 88 9.53 -11.24 8.05
N LYS A 89 10.84 -10.99 7.85
CA LYS A 89 11.79 -10.85 8.96
C LYS A 89 11.35 -9.73 9.89
N ILE A 90 11.08 -8.53 9.35
CA ILE A 90 10.68 -7.36 10.11
C ILE A 90 9.35 -7.61 10.84
N VAL A 91 8.34 -8.18 10.18
CA VAL A 91 7.04 -8.51 10.80
C VAL A 91 7.21 -9.45 11.99
N ARG A 92 8.09 -10.48 11.90
CA ARG A 92 8.43 -11.36 13.02
C ARG A 92 9.11 -10.63 14.17
N GLU A 93 10.06 -9.73 13.87
CA GLU A 93 10.76 -8.92 14.88
C GLU A 93 9.82 -8.00 15.68
N TYR A 94 8.73 -7.54 15.03
CA TYR A 94 7.67 -6.77 15.67
C TYR A 94 6.63 -7.65 16.40
N GLY A 95 6.73 -8.99 16.30
CA GLY A 95 5.82 -9.93 16.98
C GLY A 95 4.37 -9.85 16.50
N LEU A 96 4.13 -9.41 15.27
CA LEU A 96 2.79 -9.19 14.72
C LEU A 96 2.16 -10.52 14.28
N LYS A 97 1.05 -10.90 14.93
CA LYS A 97 0.33 -12.17 14.68
C LYS A 97 -0.86 -12.02 13.72
N ASN A 98 -1.22 -10.78 13.40
CA ASN A 98 -2.35 -10.43 12.53
C ASN A 98 -1.89 -10.01 11.13
N VAL A 99 -0.68 -10.41 10.74
CA VAL A 99 -0.06 -10.04 9.46
C VAL A 99 0.46 -11.29 8.76
N ASP A 100 0.11 -11.44 7.49
CA ASP A 100 0.70 -12.39 6.56
C ASP A 100 1.41 -11.64 5.43
N ILE A 101 2.62 -12.09 5.06
CA ILE A 101 3.37 -11.54 3.92
C ILE A 101 3.58 -12.66 2.91
N GLU A 102 3.13 -12.42 1.67
CA GLU A 102 3.14 -13.40 0.61
C GLU A 102 3.87 -12.88 -0.64
N ARG A 103 4.52 -13.80 -1.36
CA ARG A 103 4.98 -13.51 -2.70
C ARG A 103 3.82 -13.71 -3.67
N ALA A 104 3.32 -12.63 -4.23
CA ALA A 104 2.24 -12.69 -5.21
C ALA A 104 2.29 -11.50 -6.17
N ASP A 105 1.71 -11.70 -7.37
CA ASP A 105 1.44 -10.61 -8.30
C ASP A 105 0.05 -10.03 -8.03
N GLY A 106 -0.03 -8.72 -7.91
CA GLY A 106 -1.31 -8.01 -7.77
C GLY A 106 -2.28 -8.24 -8.94
N MET A 107 -1.79 -8.75 -10.06
CA MET A 107 -2.62 -9.14 -11.21
C MET A 107 -3.18 -10.57 -11.12
N GLU A 108 -2.77 -11.37 -10.13
CA GLU A 108 -3.15 -12.79 -10.03
C GLU A 108 -3.80 -13.13 -8.67
N VAL A 109 -3.48 -12.37 -7.62
CA VAL A 109 -3.97 -12.63 -6.25
C VAL A 109 -5.51 -12.59 -6.19
N ASP A 110 -6.10 -13.45 -5.35
CA ASP A 110 -7.54 -13.38 -5.06
C ASP A 110 -7.89 -12.05 -4.37
N LEU A 111 -8.94 -11.39 -4.84
CA LEU A 111 -9.37 -10.06 -4.38
C LEU A 111 -10.64 -10.10 -3.52
N LYS A 112 -11.20 -11.31 -3.29
CA LYS A 112 -12.45 -11.45 -2.55
C LYS A 112 -12.25 -11.48 -1.04
N GLY A 113 -13.27 -11.06 -0.33
CA GLY A 113 -13.32 -11.06 1.13
C GLY A 113 -12.44 -9.98 1.79
N TYR A 114 -11.95 -9.00 1.05
CA TYR A 114 -11.24 -7.84 1.62
C TYR A 114 -12.18 -6.65 1.79
N ASN A 115 -12.09 -6.00 2.95
CA ASN A 115 -12.80 -4.76 3.23
C ASN A 115 -12.06 -3.54 2.65
N LEU A 116 -10.73 -3.65 2.53
CA LEU A 116 -9.88 -2.61 1.98
C LEU A 116 -8.75 -3.22 1.16
N ILE A 117 -8.53 -2.69 -0.04
CA ILE A 117 -7.38 -3.02 -0.90
C ILE A 117 -6.54 -1.75 -1.07
N VAL A 118 -5.26 -1.84 -0.74
CA VAL A 118 -4.28 -0.76 -0.89
C VAL A 118 -3.37 -1.04 -2.07
N VAL A 119 -3.33 -0.12 -3.02
CA VAL A 119 -2.41 -0.14 -4.15
C VAL A 119 -1.27 0.84 -3.86
N ALA A 120 -0.09 0.32 -3.59
CA ALA A 120 1.08 1.14 -3.25
C ALA A 120 1.54 2.02 -4.42
N LEU A 121 2.33 3.05 -4.11
CA LEU A 121 2.82 4.01 -5.10
C LEU A 121 3.59 3.34 -6.25
N GLY A 122 4.42 2.35 -5.92
CA GLY A 122 5.29 1.65 -6.88
C GLY A 122 4.64 0.57 -7.73
N ILE A 123 3.33 0.36 -7.61
CA ILE A 123 2.60 -0.63 -8.43
C ILE A 123 2.41 -0.10 -9.86
N GLU A 124 2.82 -0.91 -10.84
CA GLU A 124 2.66 -0.62 -12.27
C GLU A 124 2.29 -1.90 -13.06
N PRO A 125 1.43 -1.81 -14.06
CA PRO A 125 0.64 -0.66 -14.49
C PRO A 125 -0.62 -0.46 -13.63
N LYS A 126 -0.69 0.68 -12.96
CA LYS A 126 -1.70 1.00 -11.94
C LYS A 126 -3.15 0.90 -12.45
N ASN A 127 -3.40 1.41 -13.67
CA ASN A 127 -4.74 1.36 -14.28
C ASN A 127 -5.24 -0.09 -14.43
N ARG A 128 -4.39 -1.00 -14.91
CA ARG A 128 -4.76 -2.41 -15.09
C ARG A 128 -5.08 -3.10 -13.77
N VAL A 129 -4.31 -2.80 -12.72
CA VAL A 129 -4.59 -3.31 -11.38
C VAL A 129 -5.93 -2.80 -10.86
N LEU A 130 -6.23 -1.51 -11.02
CA LEU A 130 -7.51 -0.92 -10.62
C LEU A 130 -8.69 -1.45 -11.44
N GLU A 131 -8.53 -1.65 -12.75
CA GLU A 131 -9.53 -2.30 -13.61
C GLU A 131 -9.82 -3.73 -13.17
N ARG A 132 -8.79 -4.49 -12.79
CA ARG A 132 -8.97 -5.81 -12.23
C ARG A 132 -9.71 -5.77 -10.90
N ILE A 133 -9.31 -4.88 -9.98
CA ILE A 133 -10.00 -4.70 -8.69
C ILE A 133 -11.47 -4.34 -8.93
N SER A 134 -11.76 -3.49 -9.91
CA SER A 134 -13.14 -3.10 -10.23
C SER A 134 -14.01 -4.26 -10.74
N LYS A 135 -13.41 -5.32 -11.27
CA LYS A 135 -14.13 -6.51 -11.76
C LYS A 135 -14.26 -7.58 -10.70
N ASP A 136 -13.18 -7.87 -9.99
CA ASP A 136 -13.02 -9.09 -9.21
C ASP A 136 -13.23 -8.89 -7.70
N ALA A 137 -13.07 -7.68 -7.16
CA ALA A 137 -13.32 -7.40 -5.74
C ALA A 137 -14.83 -7.38 -5.42
N ASP A 138 -15.16 -7.62 -4.16
CA ASP A 138 -16.54 -7.57 -3.68
C ASP A 138 -17.10 -6.15 -3.70
N SER A 139 -18.40 -6.01 -3.94
CA SER A 139 -19.09 -4.72 -3.83
C SER A 139 -18.96 -4.16 -2.41
N GLY A 140 -18.74 -2.87 -2.29
CA GLY A 140 -18.50 -2.18 -1.02
C GLY A 140 -17.05 -2.22 -0.54
N THR A 141 -16.14 -2.98 -1.19
CA THR A 141 -14.71 -2.94 -0.88
C THR A 141 -14.16 -1.52 -1.10
N TYR A 142 -13.46 -0.99 -0.10
CA TYR A 142 -12.70 0.24 -0.26
C TYR A 142 -11.39 0.00 -0.98
N ILE A 143 -10.97 0.95 -1.81
CA ILE A 143 -9.69 0.91 -2.50
C ILE A 143 -8.94 2.22 -2.19
N LEU A 144 -7.72 2.09 -1.64
CA LEU A 144 -6.81 3.21 -1.48
C LEU A 144 -5.69 3.08 -2.51
N CYS A 145 -5.65 3.98 -3.47
CA CYS A 145 -4.61 4.02 -4.48
C CYS A 145 -3.66 5.19 -4.21
N ARG A 146 -2.41 4.89 -3.88
CA ARG A 146 -1.37 5.90 -3.64
C ARG A 146 -0.87 6.50 -4.94
N THR A 147 -0.69 7.81 -4.95
CA THR A 147 -0.27 8.63 -6.09
C THR A 147 0.92 9.51 -5.72
N ALA A 148 1.60 10.06 -6.72
CA ALA A 148 2.70 10.99 -6.51
C ALA A 148 2.27 12.31 -5.84
N GLY A 149 0.98 12.61 -5.72
CA GLY A 149 0.46 13.76 -5.01
C GLY A 149 0.99 15.11 -5.55
N ALA A 150 1.64 15.90 -4.69
CA ALA A 150 2.22 17.20 -5.08
C ALA A 150 3.32 17.06 -6.15
N PHE A 151 3.99 15.92 -6.20
CA PHE A 151 5.00 15.61 -7.21
C PHE A 151 4.41 15.25 -8.57
N SER A 152 3.07 15.16 -8.69
CA SER A 152 2.39 14.90 -9.96
C SER A 152 2.65 15.96 -11.04
N LYS A 153 3.08 17.16 -10.66
CA LYS A 153 3.55 18.19 -11.61
C LYS A 153 4.81 17.74 -12.35
N ILE A 154 5.65 16.93 -11.70
CA ILE A 154 6.90 16.39 -12.25
C ILE A 154 6.65 15.04 -12.94
N PHE A 155 5.81 14.19 -12.33
CA PHE A 155 5.58 12.79 -12.75
C PHE A 155 4.31 12.59 -13.60
N GLY A 156 3.55 13.66 -13.88
CA GLY A 156 2.27 13.60 -14.58
C GLY A 156 1.08 13.35 -13.64
N ARG A 157 -0.06 13.94 -13.96
CA ARG A 157 -1.31 13.69 -13.23
C ARG A 157 -1.86 12.32 -13.61
N GLU A 158 -2.03 11.46 -12.63
CA GLU A 158 -2.74 10.21 -12.81
C GLU A 158 -4.26 10.50 -12.90
N ASN A 159 -4.82 10.40 -14.09
CA ASN A 159 -6.28 10.46 -14.27
C ASN A 159 -6.84 9.04 -14.15
N LEU A 160 -7.13 8.64 -12.91
CA LEU A 160 -7.61 7.30 -12.57
C LEU A 160 -9.14 7.28 -12.55
N LYS A 161 -9.77 7.32 -13.74
CA LYS A 161 -11.20 7.04 -13.88
C LYS A 161 -11.35 5.59 -14.28
N ILE A 162 -11.90 4.77 -13.41
CA ILE A 162 -12.08 3.33 -13.61
C ILE A 162 -13.58 3.01 -13.50
N ASP A 163 -14.12 2.38 -14.52
CA ASP A 163 -15.51 1.91 -14.49
C ASP A 163 -15.70 0.89 -13.37
N GLY A 164 -16.83 0.99 -12.66
CA GLY A 164 -17.10 0.14 -11.49
C GLY A 164 -16.49 0.64 -10.18
N LEU A 165 -15.61 1.63 -10.20
CA LEU A 165 -15.13 2.30 -9.00
C LEU A 165 -15.72 3.70 -8.87
N LYS A 166 -16.27 4.00 -7.67
CA LYS A 166 -16.74 5.35 -7.33
C LYS A 166 -15.65 6.05 -6.52
N THR A 167 -15.13 7.17 -7.02
CA THR A 167 -14.21 8.03 -6.25
C THR A 167 -14.96 8.65 -5.08
N ILE A 168 -14.42 8.47 -3.88
CA ILE A 168 -14.95 9.07 -2.64
C ILE A 168 -14.17 10.33 -2.31
N LYS A 169 -12.82 10.26 -2.35
CA LYS A 169 -11.96 11.33 -1.85
C LYS A 169 -10.59 11.31 -2.49
N HIS A 170 -10.02 12.50 -2.67
CA HIS A 170 -8.59 12.70 -2.88
C HIS A 170 -7.98 13.12 -1.55
N TYR A 171 -7.00 12.38 -1.06
CA TYR A 171 -6.33 12.64 0.21
C TYR A 171 -4.89 13.09 -0.06
N ARG A 172 -4.47 14.19 0.58
CA ARG A 172 -3.08 14.67 0.53
C ARG A 172 -2.37 14.26 1.80
N ARG A 173 -1.31 13.53 1.66
CA ARG A 173 -0.45 13.10 2.77
C ARG A 173 0.52 14.20 3.16
N LYS A 174 1.00 14.18 4.41
CA LYS A 174 1.96 15.16 4.94
C LYS A 174 3.34 15.04 4.29
N ASP A 175 3.70 13.88 3.78
CA ASP A 175 4.95 13.62 3.05
C ASP A 175 4.94 14.14 1.60
N GLY A 176 3.88 14.83 1.20
CA GLY A 176 3.72 15.39 -0.14
C GLY A 176 3.14 14.42 -1.17
N THR A 177 3.05 13.14 -0.88
CA THR A 177 2.35 12.17 -1.72
C THR A 177 0.83 12.33 -1.59
N GLY A 178 0.07 11.56 -2.34
CA GLY A 178 -1.38 11.59 -2.27
C GLY A 178 -1.97 10.21 -2.35
N SER A 179 -3.27 10.14 -2.12
CA SER A 179 -4.05 8.93 -2.31
C SER A 179 -5.42 9.26 -2.89
N ILE A 180 -5.94 8.39 -3.73
CA ILE A 180 -7.32 8.43 -4.18
C ILE A 180 -8.05 7.27 -3.50
N ILE A 181 -9.16 7.58 -2.87
CA ILE A 181 -10.01 6.60 -2.20
C ILE A 181 -11.22 6.35 -3.08
N PHE A 182 -11.43 5.08 -3.39
CA PHE A 182 -12.59 4.60 -4.13
C PHE A 182 -13.39 3.60 -3.27
N VAL A 183 -14.63 3.36 -3.72
CA VAL A 183 -15.43 2.21 -3.30
C VAL A 183 -15.86 1.44 -4.55
N LYS A 184 -15.81 0.10 -4.47
CA LYS A 184 -16.36 -0.79 -5.50
C LYS A 184 -17.89 -0.69 -5.49
N LYS A 185 -18.47 -0.41 -6.64
CA LYS A 185 -19.93 -0.41 -6.85
C LYS A 185 -20.53 -1.80 -6.80
#